data_3ef6a6649163f346cbf38be9e4891405
#
_entry.id   3ef6a6649163f346cbf38be9e4891405
#
_cell.length_a   1.000
_cell.length_b   1.000
_cell.length_c   1.000
_cell.angle_alpha   90.00
_cell.angle_beta   90.00
_cell.angle_gamma   90.00
#
_symmetry.space_group_name_H-M   'P 1'
#
loop_
_entity.id
_entity.type
_entity.pdbx_description
1 polymer ?
#
loop_
_entity_poly.entity_id
_entity_poly.type
_entity_poly.pdbx_seq_one_letter_code
_entity_poly.pdbx_strand_id
1 'polypeptide(L)' 'MIKEYSQKRFGIIAIEKCFIIKDQLIEALSMQIEYELKGTQQKLIGEILFEMGYMEMAEVNKVLEVM' A
#
# COMPACT_ATOMS: atom_id res chain seq x y z
N MET A 1 -8.57 7.30 10.91
CA MET A 1 -7.40 7.86 11.50
C MET A 1 -6.29 6.86 11.63
N ILE A 2 -6.43 5.92 12.53
CA ILE A 2 -5.37 4.94 12.70
C ILE A 2 -5.16 4.14 11.42
N LYS A 3 -6.24 3.81 10.73
CA LYS A 3 -6.15 3.10 9.46
C LYS A 3 -5.34 3.87 8.43
N GLU A 4 -5.67 5.16 8.27
CA GLU A 4 -4.96 5.98 7.30
C GLU A 4 -3.49 6.08 7.64
N TYR A 5 -3.22 6.26 8.93
CA TYR A 5 -1.85 6.35 9.38
C TYR A 5 -1.09 5.06 9.07
N SER A 6 -1.72 3.92 9.32
CA SER A 6 -1.09 2.63 9.05
C SER A 6 -0.83 2.42 7.57
N GLN A 7 -1.77 2.83 6.72
CA GLN A 7 -1.60 2.71 5.28
C GLN A 7 -0.40 3.50 4.81
N LYS A 8 -0.31 4.76 5.25
CA LYS A 8 0.79 5.61 4.87
C LYS A 8 2.11 5.07 5.38
N ARG A 9 2.12 4.59 6.62
CA ARG A 9 3.33 4.04 7.20
C ARG A 9 3.79 2.80 6.45
N PHE A 10 2.86 1.96 6.04
CA PHE A 10 3.20 0.78 5.24
C PHE A 10 3.96 1.20 3.99
N GLY A 11 3.43 2.20 3.27
CA GLY A 11 4.06 2.65 2.04
C GLY A 11 5.45 3.20 2.26
N ILE A 12 5.61 3.98 3.32
CA ILE A 12 6.92 4.57 3.61
C ILE A 12 7.95 3.48 3.93
N ILE A 13 7.56 2.50 4.71
CA ILE A 13 8.46 1.40 5.04
C ILE A 13 8.84 0.63 3.79
N ALA A 14 7.86 0.39 2.91
CA ALA A 14 8.14 -0.32 1.67
C ALA A 14 9.15 0.43 0.81
N ILE A 15 9.04 1.75 0.77
CA ILE A 15 10.02 2.56 0.04
C ILE A 15 11.38 2.47 0.69
N GLU A 16 11.42 2.55 2.01
CA GLU A 16 12.70 2.50 2.74
C GLU A 16 13.39 1.16 2.53
N LYS A 17 12.62 0.11 2.36
CA LYS A 17 13.20 -1.22 2.08
C LYS A 17 13.48 -1.44 0.61
N CYS A 18 13.23 -0.42 -0.22
CA CYS A 18 13.47 -0.48 -1.65
C CYS A 18 12.59 -1.50 -2.38
N PHE A 19 11.44 -1.81 -1.81
CA PHE A 19 10.50 -2.70 -2.48
C PHE A 19 9.72 -1.97 -3.56
N ILE A 20 9.46 -0.67 -3.35
CA ILE A 20 8.74 0.17 -4.31
C ILE A 20 9.39 1.54 -4.35
N ILE A 21 9.02 2.32 -5.35
CA ILE A 21 9.45 3.71 -5.46
C ILE A 21 8.26 4.61 -5.14
N LYS A 22 8.55 5.88 -4.95
CA LYS A 22 7.53 6.86 -4.58
C LYS A 22 6.38 6.91 -5.57
N ASP A 23 6.70 6.88 -6.86
CA ASP A 23 5.66 6.96 -7.89
C ASP A 23 4.70 5.80 -7.81
N GLN A 24 5.20 4.62 -7.50
CA GLN A 24 4.35 3.45 -7.37
C GLN A 24 3.43 3.58 -6.16
N LEU A 25 3.94 4.14 -5.08
CA LEU A 25 3.09 4.35 -3.91
C LEU A 25 2.00 5.37 -4.20
N ILE A 26 2.34 6.45 -4.89
CA ILE A 26 1.35 7.47 -5.25
C ILE A 26 0.25 6.85 -6.11
N GLU A 27 0.64 6.04 -7.06
CA GLU A 27 -0.34 5.37 -7.92
C GLU A 27 -1.28 4.48 -7.11
N ALA A 28 -0.72 3.72 -6.19
CA ALA A 28 -1.53 2.83 -5.36
C ALA A 28 -2.47 3.63 -4.44
N LEU A 29 -1.99 4.75 -3.91
CA LEU A 29 -2.83 5.60 -3.08
C LEU A 29 -3.99 6.18 -3.88
N SER A 30 -3.73 6.55 -5.13
CA SER A 30 -4.79 7.04 -6.01
C SER A 30 -5.86 5.97 -6.22
N MET A 31 -5.44 4.74 -6.44
CA MET A 31 -6.38 3.65 -6.59
C MET A 31 -7.21 3.44 -5.33
N GLN A 32 -6.56 3.54 -4.18
CA GLN A 32 -7.26 3.37 -2.92
C GLN A 32 -8.36 4.43 -2.75
N ILE A 33 -8.03 5.66 -3.12
CA ILE A 33 -9.00 6.75 -3.06
C ILE A 33 -10.17 6.47 -3.99
N GLU A 34 -9.90 5.97 -5.18
CA GLU A 34 -10.96 5.65 -6.12
C GLU A 34 -11.90 4.58 -5.59
N TYR A 35 -11.36 3.55 -4.96
CA TYR A 35 -12.19 2.53 -4.36
C TYR A 35 -13.11 3.11 -3.30
N GLU A 36 -12.57 4.01 -2.49
CA GLU A 36 -13.37 4.63 -1.44
C GLU A 36 -14.46 5.53 -2.01
N LEU A 37 -14.13 6.29 -3.05
CA LEU A 37 -15.10 7.19 -3.66
C LEU A 37 -16.24 6.43 -4.31
N LYS A 38 -15.95 5.28 -4.88
CA LYS A 38 -16.98 4.46 -5.52
C LYS A 38 -17.83 3.69 -4.51
N GLY A 39 -17.41 3.69 -3.25
CA GLY A 39 -18.13 2.94 -2.24
C GLY A 39 -18.04 1.46 -2.41
N THR A 40 -17.05 1.00 -3.18
CA THR A 40 -16.86 -0.42 -3.37
C THR A 40 -16.02 -0.98 -2.25
N GLN A 41 -15.43 -2.13 -2.49
CA GLN A 41 -14.63 -2.80 -1.50
C GLN A 41 -13.44 -1.95 -1.07
N GLN A 42 -13.28 -1.80 0.24
CA GLN A 42 -12.12 -1.08 0.76
C GLN A 42 -10.91 -2.01 0.73
N LYS A 43 -9.82 -1.53 0.13
CA LYS A 43 -8.62 -2.34 0.01
C LYS A 43 -7.46 -1.66 0.73
N LEU A 44 -6.62 -2.46 1.35
CA LEU A 44 -5.43 -1.96 2.01
C LEU A 44 -4.36 -1.67 0.97
N ILE A 45 -3.46 -0.74 1.30
CA ILE A 45 -2.45 -0.31 0.34
C ILE A 45 -1.55 -1.47 -0.09
N GLY A 46 -1.24 -2.38 0.84
CA GLY A 46 -0.42 -3.54 0.52
C GLY A 46 -1.10 -4.46 -0.48
N GLU A 47 -2.41 -4.62 -0.35
CA GLU A 47 -3.18 -5.43 -1.29
C GLU A 47 -3.14 -4.82 -2.68
N ILE A 48 -3.29 -3.50 -2.75
CA ILE A 48 -3.29 -2.81 -4.03
C ILE A 48 -1.92 -2.93 -4.69
N LEU A 49 -0.86 -2.73 -3.94
CA LEU A 49 0.49 -2.85 -4.47
C LEU A 49 0.76 -4.26 -4.98
N PHE A 50 0.25 -5.26 -4.26
CA PHE A 50 0.40 -6.64 -4.69
C PHE A 50 -0.36 -6.88 -6.00
N GLU A 51 -1.60 -6.39 -6.07
CA GLU A 51 -2.43 -6.59 -7.26
C GLU A 51 -1.87 -5.88 -8.47
N MET A 52 -1.23 -4.74 -8.27
CA MET A 52 -0.61 -3.99 -9.35
C MET A 52 0.72 -4.60 -9.81
N GLY A 53 1.20 -5.60 -9.07
CA GLY A 53 2.44 -6.26 -9.43
C GLY A 53 3.68 -5.54 -8.95
N TYR A 54 3.53 -4.55 -8.09
CA TYR A 54 4.67 -3.78 -7.59
C TYR A 54 5.33 -4.43 -6.38
N MET A 55 4.60 -5.26 -5.65
CA MET A 55 5.15 -5.97 -4.50
C MET A 55 4.72 -7.42 -4.54
N GLU A 56 5.60 -8.28 -4.07
CA GLU A 56 5.25 -9.69 -3.88
C GLU A 56 4.69 -9.88 -2.49
N MET A 57 3.95 -10.97 -2.31
CA MET A 57 3.34 -11.23 -1.02
C MET A 57 4.39 -11.33 0.10
N ALA A 58 5.54 -11.91 -0.21
CA ALA A 58 6.61 -12.00 0.79
C ALA A 58 7.07 -10.62 1.23
N GLU A 59 7.12 -9.68 0.30
CA GLU A 59 7.52 -8.30 0.63
C GLU A 59 6.46 -7.60 1.45
N VAL A 60 5.20 -7.83 1.12
CA VAL A 60 4.10 -7.27 1.92
C VAL A 60 4.21 -7.76 3.35
N ASN A 61 4.46 -9.06 3.52
CA ASN A 61 4.57 -9.64 4.86
C ASN A 61 5.75 -9.06 5.63
N LYS A 62 6.86 -8.80 4.93
CA LYS A 62 8.02 -8.21 5.59
C LYS A 62 7.73 -6.82 6.13
N VAL A 63 6.97 -6.03 5.37
CA VAL A 63 6.59 -4.70 5.85
C VAL A 63 5.68 -4.82 7.06
N LEU A 64 4.72 -5.74 7.01
CA LEU A 64 3.81 -5.93 8.12
C LEU A 64 4.53 -6.35 9.39
N GLU A 65 5.58 -7.13 9.26
CA GLU A 65 6.36 -7.57 10.41
C GLU A 65 7.06 -6.40 11.12
N VAL A 66 7.44 -5.39 10.34
CA VAL A 66 8.13 -4.22 10.88
C VAL A 66 7.15 -3.25 11.54
N MET A 67 5.92 -3.26 11.08
CA MET A 67 4.90 -2.40 11.65
C MET A 67 4.44 -2.92 13.00
#